data_340cda8d96d1300f9d5a1926136d2709
#
_entry.id   340cda8d96d1300f9d5a1926136d2709
#
_cell.length_a   1.000
_cell.length_b   1.000
_cell.length_c   1.000
_cell.angle_alpha   90.00
_cell.angle_beta   90.00
_cell.angle_gamma   90.00
#
_symmetry.space_group_name_H-M   'P 1'
#
loop_
_entity.id
_entity.type
_entity.pdbx_description
1 polymer ?
#
loop_
_entity_poly.entity_id
_entity_poly.type
_entity_poly.pdbx_seq_one_letter_code
_entity_poly.pdbx_strand_id
1 'polypeptide(L)'
;LDTTLSDQDRYPLKINDLVIMPINKEFAPEKVIWSNSPEYVITDLQCVGFNGDRFYRPAQQFGDFIEYTGSVMFVDPSGKGKDQTAISCVKMLNGNLYVTECLGLSGGYSDSVLEKISKIARENQINTILVEQNFGGGMFAELLKPFLMRFHPCQLEDVRNNKTKELRIIDTLEPVMNSHRLI
;
A
#
# COMPACT_ATOMS: atom_id res chain seq x y z
N LEU A 1 -33.05 -18.38 -7.57
CA LEU A 1 -32.60 -17.29 -6.71
C LEU A 1 -31.09 -17.20 -6.85
N ASP A 2 -30.65 -16.14 -7.52
CA ASP A 2 -29.25 -15.95 -7.91
C ASP A 2 -28.45 -15.46 -6.69
N THR A 3 -27.75 -16.37 -6.03
CA THR A 3 -26.89 -16.09 -4.87
C THR A 3 -25.61 -15.30 -5.23
N THR A 4 -25.29 -15.20 -6.52
CA THR A 4 -24.11 -14.49 -7.02
C THR A 4 -24.19 -12.98 -6.88
N LEU A 5 -25.39 -12.39 -6.96
CA LEU A 5 -25.60 -10.94 -6.79
C LEU A 5 -25.40 -10.50 -5.33
N SER A 6 -25.69 -11.37 -4.34
CA SER A 6 -25.55 -11.03 -2.92
C SER A 6 -24.09 -11.02 -2.45
N ASP A 7 -23.19 -11.79 -3.10
CA ASP A 7 -21.79 -11.85 -2.74
C ASP A 7 -20.99 -10.66 -3.30
N GLN A 8 -21.38 -10.13 -4.46
CA GLN A 8 -20.72 -8.94 -5.04
C GLN A 8 -20.98 -7.67 -4.22
N ASP A 9 -22.19 -7.50 -3.69
CA ASP A 9 -22.52 -6.37 -2.82
C ASP A 9 -21.88 -6.49 -1.42
N ARG A 10 -21.61 -7.72 -0.98
CA ARG A 10 -21.01 -8.01 0.32
C ARG A 10 -19.50 -7.81 0.34
N TYR A 11 -18.82 -8.00 -0.81
CA TYR A 11 -17.38 -7.94 -0.95
C TYR A 11 -17.00 -6.97 -2.08
N PRO A 12 -16.98 -5.66 -1.81
CA PRO A 12 -16.76 -4.64 -2.85
C PRO A 12 -15.32 -4.61 -3.37
N LEU A 13 -14.33 -5.10 -2.59
CA LEU A 13 -12.94 -5.16 -3.01
C LEU A 13 -12.68 -6.47 -3.75
N LYS A 14 -12.30 -6.39 -5.03
CA LYS A 14 -12.06 -7.55 -5.88
C LYS A 14 -10.58 -7.66 -6.24
N ILE A 15 -10.01 -8.83 -6.04
CA ILE A 15 -8.62 -9.13 -6.44
C ILE A 15 -8.43 -8.91 -7.95
N ASN A 16 -9.45 -9.22 -8.76
CA ASN A 16 -9.43 -9.05 -10.20
C ASN A 16 -9.21 -7.60 -10.66
N ASP A 17 -9.48 -6.62 -9.80
CA ASP A 17 -9.33 -5.20 -10.11
C ASP A 17 -7.90 -4.68 -9.89
N LEU A 18 -7.05 -5.49 -9.27
CA LEU A 18 -5.64 -5.15 -9.08
C LEU A 18 -4.84 -5.29 -10.38
N VAL A 19 -3.84 -4.44 -10.53
CA VAL A 19 -2.86 -4.54 -11.62
C VAL A 19 -1.53 -5.04 -11.04
N ILE A 20 -1.09 -6.20 -11.45
CA ILE A 20 0.12 -6.81 -10.91
C ILE A 20 1.26 -6.73 -11.93
N MET A 21 2.32 -6.05 -11.56
CA MET A 21 3.51 -5.90 -12.40
C MET A 21 4.77 -5.72 -11.53
N PRO A 22 5.97 -5.97 -12.08
CA PRO A 22 7.22 -5.58 -11.43
C PRO A 22 7.27 -4.06 -11.25
N ILE A 23 7.50 -3.59 -10.03
CA ILE A 23 7.55 -2.17 -9.69
C ILE A 23 9.01 -1.75 -9.47
N ASN A 24 9.45 -0.70 -10.19
CA ASN A 24 10.68 0.01 -9.87
C ASN A 24 10.38 1.06 -8.78
N LYS A 25 11.30 1.28 -7.84
CA LYS A 25 11.10 2.21 -6.71
C LYS A 25 11.31 3.68 -7.09
N GLU A 26 11.88 3.98 -8.25
CA GLU A 26 12.22 5.34 -8.68
C GLU A 26 11.34 5.81 -9.85
N PHE A 27 11.00 4.90 -10.77
CA PHE A 27 10.32 5.22 -12.02
C PHE A 27 9.15 4.28 -12.30
N ALA A 28 8.15 4.79 -12.99
CA ALA A 28 7.04 3.99 -13.53
C ALA A 28 6.69 4.45 -14.95
N PRO A 29 6.04 3.61 -15.76
CA PRO A 29 5.57 4.01 -17.09
C PRO A 29 4.54 5.13 -16.96
N GLU A 30 4.56 6.09 -17.87
CA GLU A 30 3.62 7.22 -17.87
C GLU A 30 2.16 6.77 -17.85
N LYS A 31 1.86 5.65 -18.50
CA LYS A 31 0.49 5.11 -18.56
C LYS A 31 0.48 3.59 -18.48
N VAL A 32 -0.42 3.07 -17.65
CA VAL A 32 -0.72 1.65 -17.51
C VAL A 32 -2.17 1.42 -17.92
N ILE A 33 -2.42 0.43 -18.77
CA ILE A 33 -3.76 0.02 -19.20
C ILE A 33 -4.04 -1.39 -18.70
N TRP A 34 -5.15 -1.55 -18.01
CA TRP A 34 -5.68 -2.83 -17.55
C TRP A 34 -6.66 -3.43 -18.56
N SER A 35 -6.77 -4.74 -18.56
CA SER A 35 -7.79 -5.50 -19.30
C SER A 35 -8.07 -6.82 -18.58
N ASN A 36 -9.32 -7.25 -18.62
CA ASN A 36 -9.77 -8.54 -18.08
C ASN A 36 -9.69 -9.69 -19.10
N SER A 37 -9.03 -9.48 -20.24
CA SER A 37 -8.86 -10.55 -21.23
C SER A 37 -8.04 -11.71 -20.65
N PRO A 38 -8.39 -12.98 -20.95
CA PRO A 38 -7.71 -14.15 -20.41
C PRO A 38 -6.21 -14.20 -20.68
N GLU A 39 -5.75 -13.57 -21.74
CA GLU A 39 -4.33 -13.48 -22.12
C GLU A 39 -3.46 -12.70 -21.14
N TYR A 40 -4.07 -11.85 -20.30
CA TYR A 40 -3.37 -11.05 -19.27
C TYR A 40 -3.42 -11.68 -17.88
N VAL A 41 -4.08 -12.83 -17.74
CA VAL A 41 -4.08 -13.58 -16.47
C VAL A 41 -2.67 -14.07 -16.16
N ILE A 42 -2.23 -13.86 -14.91
CA ILE A 42 -0.96 -14.37 -14.39
C ILE A 42 -1.22 -15.79 -13.86
N THR A 43 -0.70 -16.79 -14.55
CA THR A 43 -0.97 -18.21 -14.26
C THR A 43 0.03 -18.85 -13.31
N ASP A 44 1.21 -18.25 -13.15
CA ASP A 44 2.30 -18.70 -12.29
C ASP A 44 2.28 -18.07 -10.88
N LEU A 45 1.34 -17.18 -10.64
CA LEU A 45 1.10 -16.59 -9.32
C LEU A 45 -0.17 -17.19 -8.71
N GLN A 46 0.00 -17.86 -7.56
CA GLN A 46 -1.15 -18.44 -6.85
C GLN A 46 -2.07 -17.32 -6.33
N CYS A 47 -3.31 -17.31 -6.79
CA CYS A 47 -4.35 -16.43 -6.28
C CYS A 47 -5.14 -17.15 -5.19
N VAL A 48 -5.15 -16.56 -3.99
CA VAL A 48 -5.92 -17.05 -2.84
C VAL A 48 -7.11 -16.12 -2.65
N GLY A 49 -8.24 -16.45 -3.23
CA GLY A 49 -9.47 -15.66 -3.20
C GLY A 49 -10.69 -16.53 -3.45
N PHE A 50 -11.76 -15.96 -3.98
CA PHE A 50 -12.95 -16.69 -4.37
C PHE A 50 -12.72 -17.50 -5.66
N ASN A 51 -13.60 -18.45 -5.90
CA ASN A 51 -13.58 -19.20 -7.15
C ASN A 51 -13.80 -18.22 -8.33
N GLY A 52 -12.81 -18.15 -9.22
CA GLY A 52 -12.84 -17.20 -10.35
C GLY A 52 -11.93 -15.98 -10.17
N ASP A 53 -11.41 -15.71 -8.97
CA ASP A 53 -10.40 -14.67 -8.77
C ASP A 53 -9.12 -14.98 -9.52
N ARG A 54 -8.54 -13.94 -10.13
CA ARG A 54 -7.31 -14.01 -10.92
C ARG A 54 -6.51 -12.72 -10.72
N PHE A 55 -5.20 -12.83 -10.82
CA PHE A 55 -4.32 -11.68 -10.96
C PHE A 55 -4.11 -11.36 -12.44
N TYR A 56 -4.11 -10.07 -12.76
CA TYR A 56 -3.92 -9.58 -14.12
C TYR A 56 -2.67 -8.72 -14.22
N ARG A 57 -1.84 -8.99 -15.24
CA ARG A 57 -0.78 -8.06 -15.64
C ARG A 57 -1.37 -6.92 -16.48
N PRO A 58 -0.68 -5.77 -16.62
CA PRO A 58 -1.08 -4.73 -17.54
C PRO A 58 -1.26 -5.25 -18.96
N ALA A 59 -2.33 -4.83 -19.63
CA ALA A 59 -2.51 -5.10 -21.04
C ALA A 59 -1.48 -4.34 -21.88
N GLN A 60 -1.19 -3.10 -21.50
CA GLN A 60 -0.20 -2.25 -22.16
C GLN A 60 0.42 -1.26 -21.17
N GLN A 61 1.65 -0.88 -21.47
CA GLN A 61 2.38 0.19 -20.81
C GLN A 61 2.86 1.16 -21.90
N PHE A 62 2.66 2.43 -21.71
CA PHE A 62 3.01 3.47 -22.70
C PHE A 62 3.87 4.56 -22.10
N GLY A 63 4.56 5.27 -22.99
CA GLY A 63 5.41 6.39 -22.65
C GLY A 63 6.75 5.98 -22.05
N ASP A 64 7.50 6.96 -21.63
CA ASP A 64 8.76 6.75 -20.95
C ASP A 64 8.55 6.31 -19.50
N PHE A 65 9.58 5.76 -18.88
CA PHE A 65 9.61 5.57 -17.44
C PHE A 65 10.04 6.89 -16.80
N ILE A 66 9.15 7.48 -16.02
CA ILE A 66 9.33 8.77 -15.37
C ILE A 66 9.22 8.67 -13.85
N GLU A 67 9.78 9.63 -13.13
CA GLU A 67 9.76 9.69 -11.68
C GLU A 67 8.34 9.81 -11.12
N TYR A 68 8.13 9.22 -9.95
CA TYR A 68 6.88 9.38 -9.23
C TYR A 68 6.67 10.83 -8.76
N THR A 69 5.44 11.29 -8.77
CA THR A 69 5.07 12.65 -8.35
C THR A 69 4.87 12.80 -6.86
N GLY A 70 4.79 11.70 -6.13
CA GLY A 70 4.64 11.69 -4.67
C GLY A 70 4.84 10.30 -4.09
N SER A 71 5.19 10.26 -2.80
CA SER A 71 5.39 9.02 -2.06
C SER A 71 5.00 9.18 -0.59
N VAL A 72 4.26 8.21 -0.08
CA VAL A 72 3.79 8.18 1.31
C VAL A 72 4.09 6.82 1.91
N MET A 73 4.59 6.80 3.13
CA MET A 73 4.64 5.61 3.97
C MET A 73 3.58 5.73 5.06
N PHE A 74 2.77 4.71 5.22
CA PHE A 74 1.87 4.59 6.37
C PHE A 74 2.45 3.59 7.37
N VAL A 75 2.42 3.96 8.64
CA VAL A 75 2.89 3.13 9.75
C VAL A 75 1.74 2.95 10.74
N ASP A 76 1.33 1.70 10.97
CA ASP A 76 0.40 1.31 12.03
C ASP A 76 1.23 0.66 13.16
N PRO A 77 1.57 1.41 14.23
CA PRO A 77 2.47 0.94 15.26
C PRO A 77 1.84 -0.17 16.11
N SER A 78 2.60 -1.23 16.37
CA SER A 78 2.26 -2.20 17.42
C SER A 78 2.85 -1.78 18.77
N GLY A 79 2.15 -2.19 19.85
CA GLY A 79 2.68 -2.06 21.21
C GLY A 79 3.75 -3.11 21.54
N LYS A 80 4.04 -3.26 22.84
CA LYS A 80 4.84 -4.36 23.37
C LYS A 80 3.99 -5.63 23.39
N GLY A 81 4.02 -6.41 22.34
CA GLY A 81 3.24 -7.64 22.22
C GLY A 81 3.73 -8.53 21.09
N LYS A 82 2.87 -9.47 20.69
CA LYS A 82 3.13 -10.34 19.53
C LYS A 82 2.75 -9.71 18.21
N ASP A 83 2.05 -8.56 18.24
CA ASP A 83 1.62 -7.87 17.05
C ASP A 83 2.79 -7.22 16.32
N GLN A 84 2.67 -7.07 15.03
CA GLN A 84 3.67 -6.44 14.18
C GLN A 84 3.29 -4.98 13.89
N THR A 85 4.29 -4.11 13.87
CA THR A 85 4.14 -2.78 13.27
C THR A 85 3.98 -2.96 11.77
N ALA A 86 2.82 -2.57 11.23
CA ALA A 86 2.55 -2.68 9.81
C ALA A 86 3.04 -1.43 9.07
N ILE A 87 3.61 -1.65 7.88
CA ILE A 87 4.13 -0.61 7.01
C ILE A 87 3.59 -0.82 5.60
N SER A 88 3.14 0.25 4.98
CA SER A 88 2.88 0.28 3.54
C SER A 88 3.51 1.52 2.92
N CYS A 89 4.19 1.35 1.78
CA CYS A 89 4.73 2.44 0.97
C CYS A 89 3.95 2.52 -0.33
N VAL A 90 3.41 3.69 -0.60
CA VAL A 90 2.62 3.95 -1.81
C VAL A 90 3.20 5.16 -2.54
N LYS A 91 3.37 5.02 -3.84
CA LYS A 91 3.80 6.10 -4.73
C LYS A 91 2.72 6.46 -5.72
N MET A 92 2.75 7.67 -6.21
CA MET A 92 1.73 8.19 -7.13
C MET A 92 2.37 8.67 -8.43
N LEU A 93 1.75 8.28 -9.55
CA LEU A 93 2.05 8.81 -10.87
C LEU A 93 0.81 8.80 -11.75
N ASN A 94 0.45 9.95 -12.32
CA ASN A 94 -0.65 10.11 -13.28
C ASN A 94 -1.99 9.48 -12.81
N GLY A 95 -2.27 9.59 -11.49
CA GLY A 95 -3.49 9.06 -10.88
C GLY A 95 -3.45 7.58 -10.51
N ASN A 96 -2.39 6.85 -10.85
CA ASN A 96 -2.15 5.50 -10.38
C ASN A 96 -1.43 5.51 -9.04
N LEU A 97 -1.73 4.50 -8.21
CA LEU A 97 -1.09 4.25 -6.93
C LEU A 97 -0.29 2.95 -7.01
N TYR A 98 1.00 3.05 -6.74
CA TYR A 98 1.96 1.95 -6.79
C TYR A 98 2.33 1.53 -5.37
N VAL A 99 2.00 0.30 -4.98
CA VAL A 99 2.37 -0.25 -3.67
C VAL A 99 3.76 -0.86 -3.76
N THR A 100 4.77 -0.12 -3.31
CA THR A 100 6.17 -0.53 -3.42
C THR A 100 6.65 -1.39 -2.26
N GLU A 101 6.01 -1.30 -1.10
CA GLU A 101 6.28 -2.12 0.08
C GLU A 101 4.99 -2.35 0.88
N CYS A 102 4.82 -3.56 1.39
CA CYS A 102 3.78 -3.90 2.36
C CYS A 102 4.32 -5.00 3.26
N LEU A 103 4.64 -4.68 4.53
CA LEU A 103 5.29 -5.62 5.44
C LEU A 103 4.98 -5.35 6.91
N GLY A 104 5.23 -6.37 7.75
CA GLY A 104 5.13 -6.29 9.20
C GLY A 104 6.50 -6.39 9.86
N LEU A 105 6.75 -5.58 10.89
CA LEU A 105 7.97 -5.61 11.70
C LEU A 105 7.64 -6.02 13.13
N SER A 106 8.27 -7.10 13.60
CA SER A 106 8.19 -7.52 15.00
C SER A 106 9.20 -6.73 15.85
N GLY A 107 8.83 -6.44 17.10
CA GLY A 107 9.71 -5.75 18.06
C GLY A 107 9.19 -4.40 18.55
N GLY A 108 7.94 -4.06 18.21
CA GLY A 108 7.26 -2.86 18.68
C GLY A 108 8.01 -1.58 18.33
N TYR A 109 8.39 -0.81 19.34
CA TYR A 109 9.12 0.45 19.19
C TYR A 109 10.61 0.35 19.59
N SER A 110 11.23 -0.82 19.37
CA SER A 110 12.67 -0.97 19.57
C SER A 110 13.48 -0.14 18.57
N ASP A 111 14.69 0.24 18.93
CA ASP A 111 15.59 1.01 18.07
C ASP A 111 15.82 0.32 16.72
N SER A 112 15.90 -1.01 16.71
CA SER A 112 16.06 -1.79 15.47
C SER A 112 14.86 -1.67 14.52
N VAL A 113 13.64 -1.58 15.06
CA VAL A 113 12.42 -1.37 14.25
C VAL A 113 12.39 0.07 13.71
N LEU A 114 12.65 1.07 14.56
CA LEU A 114 12.67 2.47 14.18
C LEU A 114 13.74 2.76 13.10
N GLU A 115 14.94 2.18 13.27
CA GLU A 115 16.00 2.26 12.26
C GLU A 115 15.60 1.60 10.95
N LYS A 116 14.95 0.41 11.00
CA LYS A 116 14.49 -0.30 9.81
C LYS A 116 13.42 0.48 9.06
N ILE A 117 12.44 1.09 9.76
CA ILE A 117 11.46 1.98 9.16
C ILE A 117 12.13 3.13 8.41
N SER A 118 13.11 3.79 9.05
CA SER A 118 13.83 4.91 8.45
C SER A 118 14.65 4.51 7.22
N LYS A 119 15.22 3.30 7.21
CA LYS A 119 15.91 2.74 6.05
C LYS A 119 14.96 2.42 4.90
N ILE A 120 13.80 1.82 5.19
CA ILE A 120 12.76 1.56 4.19
C ILE A 120 12.25 2.89 3.59
N ALA A 121 12.07 3.91 4.42
CA ALA A 121 11.69 5.24 3.95
C ALA A 121 12.72 5.82 2.97
N ARG A 122 14.01 5.68 3.27
CA ARG A 122 15.10 6.09 2.38
C ARG A 122 15.11 5.30 1.06
N GLU A 123 15.01 3.97 1.13
CA GLU A 123 15.04 3.09 -0.04
C GLU A 123 13.86 3.34 -0.98
N ASN A 124 12.72 3.74 -0.42
CA ASN A 124 11.53 4.12 -1.18
C ASN A 124 11.44 5.63 -1.46
N GLN A 125 12.44 6.44 -1.05
CA GLN A 125 12.44 7.91 -1.27
C GLN A 125 11.13 8.56 -0.80
N ILE A 126 10.69 8.23 0.42
CA ILE A 126 9.41 8.67 0.97
C ILE A 126 9.42 10.17 1.28
N ASN A 127 8.43 10.91 0.78
CA ASN A 127 8.25 12.33 1.07
C ASN A 127 7.57 12.55 2.43
N THR A 128 6.56 11.74 2.74
CA THR A 128 5.75 11.89 3.96
C THR A 128 5.52 10.54 4.63
N ILE A 129 5.70 10.48 5.94
CA ILE A 129 5.35 9.33 6.76
C ILE A 129 4.12 9.70 7.59
N LEU A 130 3.08 8.88 7.50
CA LEU A 130 1.86 8.98 8.30
C LEU A 130 1.88 7.89 9.37
N VAL A 131 1.78 8.26 10.63
CA VAL A 131 1.76 7.33 11.77
C VAL A 131 0.38 7.31 12.39
N GLU A 132 -0.24 6.13 12.50
CA GLU A 132 -1.54 6.01 13.15
C GLU A 132 -1.40 6.17 14.68
N GLN A 133 -2.19 7.10 15.27
CA GLN A 133 -2.16 7.40 16.70
C GLN A 133 -2.94 6.39 17.56
N ASN A 134 -2.77 5.10 17.34
CA ASN A 134 -3.46 4.08 18.13
C ASN A 134 -2.80 3.81 19.49
N PHE A 135 -1.55 4.22 19.65
CA PHE A 135 -0.74 3.90 20.82
C PHE A 135 0.02 5.12 21.34
N GLY A 136 -0.18 5.45 22.61
CA GLY A 136 0.65 6.42 23.32
C GLY A 136 0.58 7.89 22.85
N GLY A 137 -0.49 8.28 22.12
CA GLY A 137 -0.74 9.71 21.83
C GLY A 137 0.39 10.42 21.06
N GLY A 138 0.99 9.78 20.04
CA GLY A 138 2.08 10.36 19.25
C GLY A 138 3.49 9.95 19.71
N MET A 139 3.60 9.13 20.75
CA MET A 139 4.91 8.66 21.27
C MET A 139 5.74 7.97 20.19
N PHE A 140 5.13 7.16 19.33
CA PHE A 140 5.85 6.43 18.28
C PHE A 140 6.51 7.39 17.29
N ALA A 141 5.79 8.42 16.86
CA ALA A 141 6.33 9.43 15.95
C ALA A 141 7.51 10.18 16.60
N GLU A 142 7.41 10.53 17.87
CA GLU A 142 8.53 11.19 18.60
C GLU A 142 9.75 10.29 18.70
N LEU A 143 9.57 8.99 18.94
CA LEU A 143 10.68 8.02 18.96
C LEU A 143 11.30 7.80 17.57
N LEU A 144 10.50 7.90 16.51
CA LEU A 144 10.97 7.70 15.13
C LEU A 144 11.77 8.90 14.60
N LYS A 145 11.45 10.13 15.02
CA LYS A 145 12.09 11.36 14.55
C LYS A 145 13.62 11.33 14.52
N PRO A 146 14.34 10.94 15.59
CA PRO A 146 15.79 10.92 15.57
C PRO A 146 16.38 10.00 14.51
N PHE A 147 15.74 8.87 14.26
CA PHE A 147 16.15 7.91 13.22
C PHE A 147 15.90 8.48 11.83
N LEU A 148 14.76 9.12 11.59
CA LEU A 148 14.49 9.79 10.32
C LEU A 148 15.49 10.92 10.05
N MET A 149 15.77 11.76 11.01
CA MET A 149 16.79 12.82 10.87
C MET A 149 18.16 12.27 10.48
N ARG A 150 18.50 11.07 10.97
CA ARG A 150 19.78 10.42 10.67
C ARG A 150 19.82 9.74 9.31
N PHE A 151 18.76 9.06 8.92
CA PHE A 151 18.75 8.15 7.76
C PHE A 151 18.03 8.71 6.54
N HIS A 152 16.92 9.43 6.74
CA HIS A 152 16.08 9.97 5.67
C HIS A 152 15.16 11.08 6.20
N PRO A 153 15.63 12.33 6.30
CA PRO A 153 14.79 13.45 6.70
C PRO A 153 13.61 13.61 5.75
N CYS A 154 12.38 13.48 6.28
CA CYS A 154 11.13 13.64 5.54
C CYS A 154 10.04 14.17 6.48
N GLN A 155 8.88 14.50 5.91
CA GLN A 155 7.73 14.95 6.68
C GLN A 155 7.17 13.78 7.52
N LEU A 156 6.81 14.05 8.76
CA LEU A 156 6.23 13.07 9.68
C LEU A 156 4.95 13.65 10.27
N GLU A 157 3.84 12.96 10.08
CA GLU A 157 2.52 13.36 10.55
C GLU A 157 1.83 12.26 11.35
N ASP A 158 1.17 12.63 12.42
CA ASP A 158 0.28 11.76 13.16
C ASP A 158 -1.13 11.78 12.57
N VAL A 159 -1.72 10.62 12.38
CA VAL A 159 -3.07 10.47 11.82
C VAL A 159 -4.00 9.83 12.84
N ARG A 160 -5.14 10.46 13.09
CA ARG A 160 -6.23 9.87 13.88
C ARG A 160 -7.36 9.41 12.99
N ASN A 161 -7.84 8.22 13.24
CA ASN A 161 -8.97 7.65 12.51
C ASN A 161 -10.17 7.45 13.44
N ASN A 162 -11.31 8.05 13.05
CA ASN A 162 -12.56 7.98 13.84
C ASN A 162 -13.61 7.03 13.25
N LYS A 163 -13.40 6.54 12.01
CA LYS A 163 -14.30 5.57 11.36
C LYS A 163 -13.90 4.14 11.71
N THR A 164 -14.84 3.19 11.63
CA THR A 164 -14.53 1.77 11.74
C THR A 164 -13.55 1.33 10.66
N LYS A 165 -12.67 0.39 10.98
CA LYS A 165 -11.56 -0.01 10.09
C LYS A 165 -12.08 -0.52 8.74
N GLU A 166 -13.12 -1.33 8.76
CA GLU A 166 -13.71 -1.94 7.56
C GLU A 166 -14.26 -0.88 6.59
N LEU A 167 -15.03 0.08 7.11
CA LEU A 167 -15.58 1.16 6.28
C LEU A 167 -14.49 2.03 5.68
N ARG A 168 -13.42 2.33 6.43
CA ARG A 168 -12.28 3.11 5.90
C ARG A 168 -11.60 2.38 4.75
N ILE A 169 -11.37 1.08 4.91
CA ILE A 169 -10.72 0.25 3.90
C ILE A 169 -11.55 0.28 2.62
N ILE A 170 -12.85 0.03 2.73
CA ILE A 170 -13.77 0.03 1.58
C ILE A 170 -13.80 1.41 0.94
N ASP A 171 -14.12 2.46 1.70
CA ASP A 171 -14.24 3.85 1.20
C ASP A 171 -12.97 4.32 0.46
N THR A 172 -11.79 3.82 0.87
CA THR A 172 -10.51 4.24 0.31
C THR A 172 -10.09 3.38 -0.88
N LEU A 173 -10.21 2.05 -0.78
CA LEU A 173 -9.65 1.15 -1.79
C LEU A 173 -10.63 0.88 -2.93
N GLU A 174 -11.93 0.82 -2.67
CA GLU A 174 -12.92 0.49 -3.69
C GLU A 174 -12.84 1.41 -4.92
N PRO A 175 -12.82 2.76 -4.81
CA PRO A 175 -12.74 3.63 -5.98
C PRO A 175 -11.47 3.46 -6.78
N VAL A 176 -10.34 3.19 -6.12
CA VAL A 176 -9.04 3.02 -6.76
C VAL A 176 -8.93 1.66 -7.44
N MET A 177 -9.41 0.61 -6.78
CA MET A 177 -9.43 -0.75 -7.34
C MET A 177 -10.40 -0.86 -8.50
N ASN A 178 -11.65 -0.41 -8.35
CA ASN A 178 -12.65 -0.46 -9.42
C ASN A 178 -12.26 0.33 -10.68
N SER A 179 -11.40 1.32 -10.54
CA SER A 179 -10.82 2.06 -11.67
C SER A 179 -9.49 1.49 -12.16
N HIS A 180 -9.05 0.34 -11.63
CA HIS A 180 -7.80 -0.36 -11.96
C HIS A 180 -6.55 0.52 -11.83
N ARG A 181 -6.54 1.38 -10.80
CA ARG A 181 -5.44 2.31 -10.51
C ARG A 181 -4.55 1.89 -9.34
N LEU A 182 -4.85 0.76 -8.70
CA LEU A 182 -4.00 0.17 -7.66
C LEU A 182 -3.09 -0.89 -8.29
N ILE A 183 -1.79 -0.62 -8.25
CA ILE A 183 -0.72 -1.39 -8.89
C ILE A 183 0.23 -1.93 -7.82
#